data_a54202494f92c6f3adfd4a801ce6223c
#
_entry.id   a54202494f92c6f3adfd4a801ce6223c
#
_cell.length_a   1.000
_cell.length_b   1.000
_cell.length_c   1.000
_cell.angle_alpha   90.00
_cell.angle_beta   90.00
_cell.angle_gamma   90.00
#
_symmetry.space_group_name_H-M   'P 1'
#
loop_
_entity.id
_entity.type
_entity.pdbx_description
1 polymer ?
#
loop_
_entity_poly.entity_id
_entity_poly.type
_entity_poly.pdbx_seq_one_letter_code
_entity_poly.pdbx_strand_id
1 'polypeptide(L)' 'MNIRPSQCFECETGTYKDVTVNYFSQLSGGRSLVTKDVTIQRCDTCGAEILDSKASKIIESNIERNFPGYYEHTRSRRN' A
#
# COMPACT_ATOMS: atom_id res chain seq x y z
N MET A 1 -20.66 -17.75 10.73
CA MET A 1 -20.72 -16.47 10.03
C MET A 1 -19.95 -16.54 8.72
N ASN A 2 -20.59 -16.20 7.63
CA ASN A 2 -19.99 -16.33 6.31
C ASN A 2 -19.41 -15.00 5.87
N ILE A 3 -18.08 -14.91 5.88
CA ILE A 3 -17.38 -13.71 5.43
C ILE A 3 -16.82 -13.97 4.05
N ARG A 4 -17.20 -13.16 3.09
CA ARG A 4 -16.68 -13.28 1.73
C ARG A 4 -15.20 -12.90 1.72
N PRO A 5 -14.38 -13.57 0.89
CA PRO A 5 -12.94 -13.26 0.86
C PRO A 5 -12.63 -11.79 0.59
N SER A 6 -13.44 -11.11 -0.19
CA SER A 6 -13.22 -9.70 -0.51
C SER A 6 -14.09 -8.74 0.28
N GLN A 7 -14.71 -9.21 1.35
CA GLN A 7 -15.53 -8.34 2.18
C GLN A 7 -14.68 -7.35 2.96
N CYS A 8 -15.11 -6.10 2.98
CA CYS A 8 -14.42 -5.05 3.69
C CYS A 8 -14.45 -5.27 5.20
N PHE A 9 -13.30 -5.13 5.85
CA PHE A 9 -13.19 -5.27 7.30
C PHE A 9 -13.70 -4.04 8.04
N GLU A 10 -13.68 -2.89 7.38
CA GLU A 10 -14.04 -1.63 8.04
C GLU A 10 -15.56 -1.47 8.14
N CYS A 11 -16.26 -1.58 7.02
CA CYS A 11 -17.70 -1.35 7.01
C CYS A 11 -18.51 -2.63 6.98
N GLU A 12 -17.89 -3.76 6.67
CA GLU A 12 -18.49 -5.09 6.64
C GLU A 12 -19.62 -5.24 5.62
N THR A 13 -19.94 -4.20 4.87
CA THR A 13 -20.99 -4.26 3.85
C THR A 13 -20.44 -4.16 2.45
N GLY A 14 -19.29 -3.49 2.28
CA GLY A 14 -18.69 -3.30 0.97
C GLY A 14 -17.81 -4.46 0.56
N THR A 15 -17.31 -4.36 -0.66
CA THR A 15 -16.42 -5.36 -1.24
C THR A 15 -15.18 -4.66 -1.76
N TYR A 16 -14.01 -5.26 -1.51
CA TYR A 16 -12.76 -4.75 -2.04
C TYR A 16 -12.69 -5.02 -3.54
N LYS A 17 -12.32 -4.02 -4.29
CA LYS A 17 -12.16 -4.12 -5.74
C LYS A 17 -10.80 -3.58 -6.14
N ASP A 18 -10.24 -4.15 -7.19
CA ASP A 18 -8.95 -3.70 -7.71
C ASP A 18 -9.12 -2.33 -8.35
N VAL A 19 -8.28 -1.39 -7.95
CA VAL A 19 -8.21 -0.07 -8.57
C VAL A 19 -6.76 0.26 -8.83
N THR A 20 -6.47 0.95 -9.92
CA THR A 20 -5.13 1.39 -10.24
C THR A 20 -5.00 2.87 -9.91
N VAL A 21 -4.04 3.20 -9.06
CA VAL A 21 -3.87 4.56 -8.56
C VAL A 21 -2.41 4.97 -8.59
N ASN A 22 -2.16 6.26 -8.45
CA ASN A 22 -0.83 6.79 -8.17
C ASN A 22 -0.70 6.88 -6.66
N TYR A 23 0.12 6.01 -6.10
CA TYR A 23 0.21 5.87 -4.65
C TYR A 23 1.25 6.83 -4.08
N PHE A 24 0.82 7.66 -3.14
CA PHE A 24 1.69 8.62 -2.47
C PHE A 24 2.27 7.98 -1.22
N SER A 25 3.61 8.00 -1.11
CA SER A 25 4.32 7.48 0.06
C SER A 25 5.01 8.63 0.78
N GLN A 26 4.72 8.78 2.06
CA GLN A 26 5.41 9.74 2.91
C GLN A 26 6.59 9.02 3.57
N LEU A 27 7.79 9.50 3.31
CA LEU A 27 9.01 8.87 3.80
C LEU A 27 9.60 9.70 4.93
N SER A 28 10.48 9.06 5.73
CA SER A 28 11.15 9.76 6.80
C SER A 28 12.08 10.84 6.24
N GLY A 29 12.36 11.85 7.06
CA GLY A 29 13.21 12.95 6.63
C GLY A 29 12.52 13.97 5.75
N GLY A 30 11.19 14.00 5.77
CA GLY A 30 10.43 14.98 4.98
C GLY A 30 10.33 14.65 3.52
N ARG A 31 10.71 13.43 3.13
CA ARG A 31 10.68 13.01 1.73
C ARG A 31 9.31 12.44 1.37
N SER A 32 9.02 12.43 0.10
CA SER A 32 7.81 11.80 -0.40
C SER A 32 8.08 11.26 -1.79
N LEU A 33 7.25 10.30 -2.20
CA LEU A 33 7.42 9.66 -3.49
C LEU A 33 6.06 9.18 -3.98
N VAL A 34 5.81 9.37 -5.27
CA VAL A 34 4.60 8.86 -5.91
C VAL A 34 4.99 7.65 -6.75
N THR A 35 4.31 6.53 -6.51
CA THR A 35 4.46 5.33 -7.31
C THR A 35 3.26 5.24 -8.23
N LYS A 36 3.49 5.33 -9.54
CA LYS A 36 2.43 5.38 -10.53
C LYS A 36 1.91 3.99 -10.87
N ASP A 37 0.66 3.92 -11.22
CA ASP A 37 0.02 2.71 -11.77
C ASP A 37 0.13 1.53 -10.82
N VAL A 38 -0.17 1.76 -9.55
CA VAL A 38 -0.19 0.71 -8.54
C VAL A 38 -1.62 0.20 -8.40
N THR A 39 -1.77 -1.11 -8.51
CA THR A 39 -3.09 -1.73 -8.31
C THR A 39 -3.24 -2.09 -6.84
N ILE A 40 -4.23 -1.49 -6.20
CA ILE A 40 -4.57 -1.74 -4.80
C ILE A 40 -6.01 -2.19 -4.73
N GLN A 41 -6.45 -2.58 -3.54
CA GLN A 41 -7.85 -2.93 -3.32
C GLN A 41 -8.52 -1.83 -2.52
N ARG A 42 -9.69 -1.42 -2.99
CA ARG A 42 -10.47 -0.37 -2.33
C ARG A 42 -11.91 -0.84 -2.15
N CYS A 43 -12.44 -0.60 -0.96
CA CYS A 43 -13.85 -0.90 -0.70
C CYS A 43 -14.75 0.01 -1.54
N ASP A 44 -15.75 -0.59 -2.15
CA ASP A 44 -16.68 0.16 -3.00
C ASP A 44 -17.71 0.95 -2.19
N THR A 45 -17.74 0.79 -0.89
CA THR A 45 -18.72 1.43 -0.03
C THR A 45 -18.10 2.50 0.86
N CYS A 46 -17.06 2.17 1.62
CA CYS A 46 -16.46 3.11 2.58
C CYS A 46 -15.13 3.71 2.10
N GLY A 47 -14.56 3.20 1.02
CA GLY A 47 -13.32 3.71 0.48
C GLY A 47 -12.07 3.21 1.18
N ALA A 48 -12.19 2.29 2.13
CA ALA A 48 -11.02 1.73 2.81
C ALA A 48 -10.11 1.03 1.79
N GLU A 49 -8.80 1.19 1.97
CA GLU A 49 -7.82 0.67 1.04
C GLU A 49 -6.93 -0.38 1.68
N ILE A 50 -6.61 -1.40 0.90
CA ILE A 50 -5.69 -2.46 1.32
C ILE A 50 -4.64 -2.62 0.24
N LEU A 51 -3.39 -2.75 0.67
CA LEU A 51 -2.28 -3.08 -0.22
C LEU A 51 -1.93 -4.55 -0.03
N ASP A 52 -2.00 -5.33 -1.09
CA ASP A 52 -1.55 -6.72 -1.02
C ASP A 52 -0.02 -6.76 -1.10
N SER A 53 0.56 -7.95 -0.98
CA SER A 53 2.02 -8.08 -0.98
C SER A 53 2.63 -7.66 -2.31
N LYS A 54 1.91 -7.85 -3.41
CA LYS A 54 2.39 -7.45 -4.72
C LYS A 54 2.48 -5.93 -4.84
N ALA A 55 1.43 -5.23 -4.42
CA ALA A 55 1.43 -3.77 -4.43
C ALA A 55 2.51 -3.21 -3.51
N SER A 56 2.65 -3.80 -2.32
CA SER A 56 3.68 -3.38 -1.36
C SER A 56 5.08 -3.52 -1.96
N LYS A 57 5.34 -4.62 -2.66
CA LYS A 57 6.66 -4.84 -3.27
C LYS A 57 6.95 -3.83 -4.37
N ILE A 58 5.94 -3.49 -5.16
CA ILE A 58 6.11 -2.49 -6.21
C ILE A 58 6.48 -1.15 -5.61
N ILE A 59 5.78 -0.75 -4.55
CA ILE A 59 6.05 0.51 -3.87
C ILE A 59 7.43 0.50 -3.24
N GLU A 60 7.80 -0.58 -2.55
CA GLU A 60 9.12 -0.71 -1.93
C GLU A 60 10.24 -0.65 -2.96
N SER A 61 10.05 -1.34 -4.09
CA SER A 61 11.05 -1.32 -5.15
C SER A 61 11.24 0.09 -5.70
N ASN A 62 10.16 0.84 -5.85
CA ASN A 62 10.25 2.20 -6.34
C ASN A 62 10.99 3.10 -5.34
N ILE A 63 10.72 2.92 -4.04
CA ILE A 63 11.41 3.69 -3.00
C ILE A 63 12.91 3.37 -3.01
N GLU A 64 13.26 2.08 -3.09
CA GLU A 64 14.68 1.69 -3.13
C GLU A 64 15.38 2.26 -4.35
N ARG A 65 14.69 2.30 -5.49
CA ARG A 65 15.28 2.83 -6.72
C ARG A 65 15.58 4.32 -6.61
N ASN A 66 14.69 5.06 -5.96
CA ASN A 66 14.84 6.52 -5.84
C ASN A 66 15.66 6.92 -4.63
N PHE A 67 15.67 6.10 -3.59
CA PHE A 67 16.43 6.35 -2.36
C PHE A 67 17.18 5.07 -1.96
N PRO A 68 18.28 4.75 -2.65
CA PRO A 68 19.02 3.52 -2.39
C PRO A 68 19.43 3.42 -0.93
N GLY A 69 19.20 2.25 -0.34
CA GLY A 69 19.56 2.00 1.05
C GLY A 69 18.53 2.48 2.05
N TYR A 70 17.39 3.00 1.61
CA TYR A 70 16.38 3.52 2.53
C TYR A 70 15.94 2.48 3.55
N TYR A 71 15.53 1.30 3.09
CA TYR A 71 15.05 0.26 3.99
C TYR A 71 16.17 -0.37 4.79
N GLU A 72 17.34 -0.50 4.18
CA GLU A 72 18.49 -1.05 4.87
C GLU A 72 18.88 -0.19 6.06
N HIS A 73 18.89 1.13 5.87
CA HIS A 73 19.17 2.07 6.96
C HIS A 73 18.11 1.95 8.06
N THR A 74 16.85 1.84 7.67
CA THR A 74 15.74 1.73 8.61
C THR A 74 15.85 0.44 9.42
N ARG A 75 16.20 -0.66 8.76
CA ARG A 75 16.32 -1.95 9.44
C ARG A 75 17.42 -1.97 10.48
N SER A 76 18.54 -1.34 10.19
CA SER A 76 19.67 -1.35 11.12
C SER A 76 19.34 -0.65 12.43
N ARG A 77 18.33 0.18 12.45
CA ARG A 77 17.93 0.88 13.66
C ARG A 77 17.05 0.05 14.59
N ARG A 78 16.68 -1.14 14.17
CA ARG A 78 15.79 -1.98 14.94
C ARG A 78 16.48 -2.81 15.98
N ASN A 79 17.76 -2.88 15.96
CA ASN A 79 18.53 -3.67 16.93
C ASN A 79 18.73 -2.97 18.23
#